data_05c279c9ae5f5faa6d51bd88490edab0
#
_entry.id   05c279c9ae5f5faa6d51bd88490edab0
#
_cell.length_a   1.000
_cell.length_b   1.000
_cell.length_c   1.000
_cell.angle_alpha   90.00
_cell.angle_beta   90.00
_cell.angle_gamma   90.00
#
_symmetry.space_group_name_H-M   'P 1'
#
loop_
_entity.id
_entity.type
_entity.pdbx_description
1 polymer ?
#
loop_
_entity_poly.entity_id
_entity_poly.type
_entity_poly.pdbx_seq_one_letter_code
_entity_poly.pdbx_strand_id
1 'polypeptide(L)'
;MNNKLLQTLNSALGRTKTTHYSLVTIDALQARLTEELDWLDACPGRECLIILLQELAAKMHSARIVVNPGYSYLPDSYLLFLTGVTKVNPVEWDLPFGRFTKSVHDGAEIPFEAGTGCLEVARKVLSGRENEMVIETEPGLFEISFLDGVELMNVKLRITTYAELDRFTRTIKEGWHPLDQATLRLFSRGATDGAIFFESDKMREWLFDFDPESMSDLVLLSALYWPGRIELFPEILRRKQSGDYGKEFRDTYGIPVYKEQADDPSLALKGHLIGRTMMAVEALWPYRNKTKLK
;
A
#
# COMPACT_ATOMS: atom_id res chain seq x y z
N MET A 1 -3.90 -3.58 -25.61
CA MET A 1 -4.46 -3.07 -24.33
C MET A 1 -5.98 -2.96 -24.41
N ASN A 2 -6.71 -3.47 -23.41
CA ASN A 2 -8.17 -3.51 -23.36
C ASN A 2 -8.74 -2.08 -23.22
N ASN A 3 -9.78 -1.73 -23.99
CA ASN A 3 -10.43 -0.41 -23.96
C ASN A 3 -10.89 0.01 -22.54
N LYS A 4 -11.27 -0.95 -21.69
CA LYS A 4 -11.73 -0.70 -20.32
C LYS A 4 -10.56 -0.25 -19.42
N LEU A 5 -9.40 -0.87 -19.53
CA LEU A 5 -8.20 -0.48 -18.78
C LEU A 5 -7.72 0.90 -19.24
N LEU A 6 -7.68 1.17 -20.54
CA LEU A 6 -7.35 2.48 -21.10
C LEU A 6 -8.25 3.60 -20.58
N GLN A 7 -9.56 3.38 -20.55
CA GLN A 7 -10.51 4.36 -20.01
C GLN A 7 -10.29 4.62 -18.54
N THR A 8 -10.03 3.57 -17.74
CA THR A 8 -9.73 3.71 -16.32
C THR A 8 -8.46 4.52 -16.08
N LEU A 9 -7.38 4.20 -16.81
CA LEU A 9 -6.10 4.90 -16.71
C LEU A 9 -6.22 6.37 -17.09
N ASN A 10 -6.88 6.68 -18.21
CA ASN A 10 -7.09 8.06 -18.66
C ASN A 10 -7.91 8.87 -17.65
N SER A 11 -8.94 8.27 -17.07
CA SER A 11 -9.78 8.87 -16.04
C SER A 11 -9.00 9.11 -14.73
N ALA A 12 -8.13 8.17 -14.34
CA ALA A 12 -7.29 8.29 -13.15
C ALA A 12 -6.20 9.35 -13.34
N LEU A 13 -5.53 9.39 -14.49
CA LEU A 13 -4.52 10.39 -14.83
C LEU A 13 -5.11 11.81 -14.84
N GLY A 14 -6.36 11.97 -15.30
CA GLY A 14 -7.07 13.24 -15.22
C GLY A 14 -7.28 13.72 -13.78
N ARG A 15 -7.53 12.79 -12.84
CA ARG A 15 -7.71 13.10 -11.41
C ARG A 15 -6.38 13.39 -10.71
N THR A 16 -5.31 12.64 -11.02
CA THR A 16 -3.99 12.86 -10.41
C THR A 16 -3.37 14.20 -10.79
N LYS A 17 -3.71 14.77 -11.94
CA LYS A 17 -3.28 16.13 -12.33
C LYS A 17 -3.88 17.24 -11.46
N THR A 18 -4.97 16.97 -10.75
CA THR A 18 -5.68 17.94 -9.90
C THR A 18 -5.38 17.80 -8.41
N THR A 19 -4.79 16.68 -7.99
CA THR A 19 -4.35 16.48 -6.60
C THR A 19 -2.93 17.02 -6.44
N HIS A 20 -2.74 17.92 -5.47
CA HIS A 20 -1.46 18.56 -5.15
C HIS A 20 -0.43 17.56 -4.59
N TYR A 21 0.15 16.72 -5.43
CA TYR A 21 1.37 15.99 -5.08
C TYR A 21 2.56 16.93 -5.33
N SER A 22 2.86 17.76 -4.35
CA SER A 22 3.79 18.89 -4.48
C SER A 22 5.27 18.51 -4.67
N LEU A 23 5.62 17.23 -4.66
CA LEU A 23 7.01 16.75 -4.76
C LEU A 23 7.27 15.86 -5.98
N VAL A 24 6.25 15.38 -6.68
CA VAL A 24 6.39 14.47 -7.83
C VAL A 24 6.22 15.25 -9.12
N THR A 25 7.22 15.18 -10.01
CA THR A 25 7.12 15.80 -11.32
C THR A 25 6.21 14.99 -12.26
N ILE A 26 5.57 15.67 -13.20
CA ILE A 26 4.77 15.02 -14.26
C ILE A 26 5.65 14.05 -15.05
N ASP A 27 6.90 14.40 -15.31
CA ASP A 27 7.85 13.58 -16.05
C ASP A 27 8.14 12.25 -15.31
N ALA A 28 8.29 12.28 -13.97
CA ALA A 28 8.48 11.07 -13.17
C ALA A 28 7.26 10.14 -13.22
N LEU A 29 6.05 10.72 -13.15
CA LEU A 29 4.80 9.93 -13.29
C LEU A 29 4.67 9.31 -14.68
N GLN A 30 5.02 10.06 -15.73
CA GLN A 30 4.99 9.58 -17.11
C GLN A 30 6.04 8.50 -17.36
N ALA A 31 7.27 8.68 -16.87
CA ALA A 31 8.35 7.70 -17.00
C ALA A 31 7.93 6.36 -16.34
N ARG A 32 7.40 6.42 -15.12
CA ARG A 32 6.92 5.23 -14.42
C ARG A 32 5.76 4.56 -15.15
N LEU A 33 4.79 5.33 -15.62
CA LEU A 33 3.67 4.77 -16.39
C LEU A 33 4.15 4.09 -17.66
N THR A 34 5.10 4.67 -18.38
CA THR A 34 5.69 4.07 -19.59
C THR A 34 6.37 2.74 -19.25
N GLU A 35 7.21 2.71 -18.23
CA GLU A 35 7.86 1.48 -17.75
C GLU A 35 6.85 0.36 -17.45
N GLU A 36 5.75 0.68 -16.78
CA GLU A 36 4.74 -0.31 -16.41
C GLU A 36 3.88 -0.74 -17.60
N LEU A 37 3.61 0.15 -18.56
CA LEU A 37 2.91 -0.19 -19.80
C LEU A 37 3.76 -1.09 -20.71
N ASP A 38 5.06 -0.82 -20.83
CA ASP A 38 5.99 -1.68 -21.58
C ASP A 38 6.04 -3.08 -20.96
N TRP A 39 5.99 -3.16 -19.63
CA TRP A 39 5.90 -4.44 -18.94
C TRP A 39 4.58 -5.17 -19.23
N LEU A 40 3.44 -4.48 -19.29
CA LEU A 40 2.15 -5.08 -19.67
C LEU A 40 2.18 -5.64 -21.09
N ASP A 41 2.67 -4.85 -22.05
CA ASP A 41 2.66 -5.19 -23.47
C ASP A 41 3.58 -6.39 -23.79
N ALA A 42 4.57 -6.66 -22.92
CA ALA A 42 5.47 -7.80 -23.08
C ALA A 42 4.81 -9.17 -22.84
N CYS A 43 3.63 -9.23 -22.18
CA CYS A 43 2.90 -10.49 -21.96
C CYS A 43 1.40 -10.20 -21.71
N PRO A 44 0.50 -10.66 -22.60
CA PRO A 44 -0.95 -10.38 -22.50
C PRO A 44 -1.60 -10.82 -21.18
N GLY A 45 -1.12 -11.91 -20.57
CA GLY A 45 -1.61 -12.38 -19.27
C GLY A 45 -1.42 -11.36 -18.13
N ARG A 46 -0.44 -10.44 -18.26
CA ARG A 46 -0.20 -9.38 -17.27
C ARG A 46 -1.33 -8.35 -17.25
N GLU A 47 -1.86 -8.03 -18.41
CA GLU A 47 -3.05 -7.16 -18.51
C GLU A 47 -4.27 -7.82 -17.85
N CYS A 48 -4.48 -9.11 -18.08
CA CYS A 48 -5.54 -9.88 -17.43
C CYS A 48 -5.40 -9.86 -15.90
N LEU A 49 -4.18 -9.96 -15.38
CA LEU A 49 -3.92 -9.85 -13.95
C LEU A 49 -4.30 -8.48 -13.39
N ILE A 50 -3.88 -7.39 -14.02
CA ILE A 50 -4.23 -6.03 -13.55
C ILE A 50 -5.74 -5.82 -13.57
N ILE A 51 -6.42 -6.26 -14.64
CA ILE A 51 -7.88 -6.18 -14.76
C ILE A 51 -8.57 -6.99 -13.65
N LEU A 52 -8.07 -8.19 -13.38
CA LEU A 52 -8.61 -9.03 -12.29
C LEU A 52 -8.50 -8.34 -10.93
N LEU A 53 -7.33 -7.84 -10.58
CA LEU A 53 -7.11 -7.15 -9.29
C LEU A 53 -7.99 -5.88 -9.18
N GLN A 54 -8.12 -5.12 -10.27
CA GLN A 54 -9.02 -3.97 -10.35
C GLN A 54 -10.48 -4.38 -10.13
N GLU A 55 -10.92 -5.46 -10.77
CA GLU A 55 -12.29 -5.94 -10.65
C GLU A 55 -12.60 -6.43 -9.23
N LEU A 56 -11.68 -7.17 -8.61
CA LEU A 56 -11.78 -7.58 -7.21
C LEU A 56 -11.92 -6.35 -6.31
N ALA A 57 -11.04 -5.37 -6.43
CA ALA A 57 -11.10 -4.15 -5.62
C ALA A 57 -12.43 -3.41 -5.82
N ALA A 58 -12.91 -3.26 -7.06
CA ALA A 58 -14.18 -2.61 -7.39
C ALA A 58 -15.39 -3.35 -6.80
N LYS A 59 -15.40 -4.69 -6.85
CA LYS A 59 -16.46 -5.51 -6.26
C LYS A 59 -16.45 -5.49 -4.75
N MET A 60 -15.25 -5.49 -4.12
CA MET A 60 -15.11 -5.29 -2.68
C MET A 60 -15.70 -3.94 -2.26
N HIS A 61 -15.33 -2.85 -2.95
CA HIS A 61 -15.89 -1.52 -2.69
C HIS A 61 -17.42 -1.49 -2.85
N SER A 62 -17.96 -2.13 -3.89
CA SER A 62 -19.40 -2.21 -4.11
C SER A 62 -20.12 -2.97 -2.99
N ALA A 63 -19.46 -3.97 -2.42
CA ALA A 63 -19.93 -4.73 -1.26
C ALA A 63 -19.66 -4.02 0.08
N ARG A 64 -19.07 -2.81 0.07
CA ARG A 64 -18.62 -2.05 1.25
C ARG A 64 -17.55 -2.77 2.09
N ILE A 65 -16.73 -3.57 1.43
CA ILE A 65 -15.57 -4.23 2.02
C ILE A 65 -14.34 -3.37 1.72
N VAL A 66 -13.60 -3.03 2.76
CA VAL A 66 -12.37 -2.22 2.64
C VAL A 66 -11.24 -3.12 2.15
N VAL A 67 -10.57 -2.69 1.08
CA VAL A 67 -9.31 -3.28 0.62
C VAL A 67 -8.16 -2.60 1.35
N ASN A 68 -7.17 -3.37 1.79
CA ASN A 68 -5.97 -2.81 2.43
C ASN A 68 -5.31 -1.77 1.51
N PRO A 69 -5.07 -0.54 1.98
CA PRO A 69 -4.56 0.55 1.16
C PRO A 69 -3.15 0.31 0.60
N GLY A 70 -2.38 -0.59 1.24
CA GLY A 70 -1.02 -0.92 0.81
C GLY A 70 -0.55 -2.23 1.44
N TYR A 71 -0.85 -3.37 0.80
CA TYR A 71 -0.50 -4.68 1.33
C TYR A 71 0.66 -5.33 0.55
N SER A 72 1.68 -5.79 1.29
CA SER A 72 2.85 -6.45 0.73
C SER A 72 3.54 -5.60 -0.35
N TYR A 73 3.78 -6.13 -1.55
CA TYR A 73 4.44 -5.47 -2.67
C TYR A 73 3.47 -4.88 -3.72
N LEU A 74 2.17 -4.97 -3.52
CA LEU A 74 1.19 -4.35 -4.45
C LEU A 74 1.37 -2.83 -4.58
N PRO A 75 1.76 -2.10 -3.51
CA PRO A 75 2.07 -0.67 -3.62
C PRO A 75 3.20 -0.31 -4.58
N ASP A 76 4.03 -1.26 -4.99
CA ASP A 76 5.16 -1.01 -5.88
C ASP A 76 4.72 -0.78 -7.35
N SER A 77 3.43 -1.00 -7.69
CA SER A 77 2.88 -0.75 -9.03
C SER A 77 2.04 0.52 -9.09
N TYR A 78 2.41 1.41 -10.03
CA TYR A 78 1.65 2.62 -10.32
C TYR A 78 0.32 2.31 -11.03
N LEU A 79 0.27 1.26 -11.85
CA LEU A 79 -0.97 0.78 -12.46
C LEU A 79 -1.98 0.34 -11.40
N LEU A 80 -1.53 -0.37 -10.34
CA LEU A 80 -2.42 -0.76 -9.24
C LEU A 80 -2.91 0.44 -8.42
N PHE A 81 -2.09 1.48 -8.29
CA PHE A 81 -2.53 2.75 -7.71
C PHE A 81 -3.57 3.45 -8.60
N LEU A 82 -3.31 3.60 -9.89
CA LEU A 82 -4.22 4.24 -10.84
C LEU A 82 -5.56 3.48 -10.98
N THR A 83 -5.53 2.17 -10.90
CA THR A 83 -6.74 1.33 -10.97
C THR A 83 -7.47 1.20 -9.62
N GLY A 84 -6.92 1.79 -8.55
CA GLY A 84 -7.55 1.86 -7.24
C GLY A 84 -7.42 0.60 -6.40
N VAL A 85 -6.56 -0.34 -6.80
CA VAL A 85 -6.24 -1.56 -6.03
C VAL A 85 -5.46 -1.20 -4.77
N THR A 86 -4.52 -0.24 -4.87
CA THR A 86 -3.80 0.34 -3.73
C THR A 86 -4.12 1.84 -3.60
N LYS A 87 -3.74 2.43 -2.46
CA LYS A 87 -3.84 3.89 -2.20
C LYS A 87 -2.47 4.54 -2.06
N VAL A 88 -1.41 3.75 -2.11
CA VAL A 88 -0.03 4.21 -2.05
C VAL A 88 0.44 4.53 -3.47
N ASN A 89 0.85 5.78 -3.72
CA ASN A 89 1.47 6.18 -4.98
C ASN A 89 2.96 5.81 -4.97
N PRO A 90 3.41 4.80 -5.73
CA PRO A 90 4.81 4.37 -5.69
C PRO A 90 5.82 5.44 -6.13
N VAL A 91 5.41 6.37 -6.99
CA VAL A 91 6.31 7.43 -7.48
C VAL A 91 6.56 8.48 -6.39
N GLU A 92 5.53 8.79 -5.59
CA GLU A 92 5.65 9.69 -4.44
C GLU A 92 6.60 9.17 -3.36
N TRP A 93 6.61 7.85 -3.19
CA TRP A 93 7.35 7.17 -2.13
C TRP A 93 8.65 6.52 -2.59
N ASP A 94 9.01 6.71 -3.87
CA ASP A 94 10.19 6.11 -4.49
C ASP A 94 10.23 4.58 -4.29
N LEU A 95 9.10 3.91 -4.58
CA LEU A 95 9.01 2.45 -4.49
C LEU A 95 9.41 1.83 -5.82
N PRO A 96 10.31 0.80 -5.83
CA PRO A 96 10.79 0.21 -7.07
C PRO A 96 9.76 -0.75 -7.69
N PHE A 97 9.47 -0.60 -8.98
CA PHE A 97 8.58 -1.51 -9.72
C PHE A 97 9.15 -2.93 -9.86
N GLY A 98 10.47 -3.06 -9.89
CA GLY A 98 11.16 -4.34 -10.10
C GLY A 98 10.79 -5.45 -9.13
N ARG A 99 10.34 -5.14 -7.91
CA ARG A 99 9.89 -6.14 -6.96
C ARG A 99 8.52 -6.72 -7.34
N PHE A 100 7.58 -5.87 -7.74
CA PHE A 100 6.29 -6.34 -8.24
C PHE A 100 6.47 -7.25 -9.44
N THR A 101 7.26 -6.83 -10.43
CA THR A 101 7.52 -7.60 -11.65
C THR A 101 8.21 -8.92 -11.36
N LYS A 102 9.21 -8.92 -10.46
CA LYS A 102 9.92 -10.13 -10.05
C LYS A 102 8.98 -11.11 -9.36
N SER A 103 8.15 -10.65 -8.44
CA SER A 103 7.19 -11.51 -7.73
C SER A 103 6.20 -12.16 -8.68
N VAL A 104 5.70 -11.41 -9.67
CA VAL A 104 4.81 -11.95 -10.71
C VAL A 104 5.55 -12.95 -11.61
N HIS A 105 6.79 -12.64 -12.00
CA HIS A 105 7.62 -13.51 -12.86
C HIS A 105 7.98 -14.82 -12.17
N ASP A 106 8.38 -14.76 -10.91
CA ASP A 106 8.82 -15.92 -10.12
C ASP A 106 7.63 -16.80 -9.68
N GLY A 107 6.40 -16.46 -10.04
CA GLY A 107 5.19 -17.21 -9.65
C GLY A 107 4.89 -17.16 -8.16
N ALA A 108 5.36 -16.12 -7.47
CA ALA A 108 5.04 -15.88 -6.07
C ALA A 108 3.53 -15.65 -5.89
N GLU A 109 3.03 -15.94 -4.68
CA GLU A 109 1.64 -15.62 -4.35
C GLU A 109 1.40 -14.11 -4.43
N ILE A 110 0.40 -13.70 -5.21
CA ILE A 110 -0.05 -12.30 -5.27
C ILE A 110 -0.99 -12.08 -4.08
N PRO A 111 -0.57 -11.32 -3.08
CA PRO A 111 -1.34 -11.15 -1.86
C PRO A 111 -2.42 -10.07 -2.07
N PHE A 112 -3.65 -10.37 -1.69
CA PHE A 112 -4.77 -9.43 -1.70
C PHE A 112 -5.49 -9.50 -0.36
N GLU A 113 -5.42 -8.42 0.42
CA GLU A 113 -6.00 -8.36 1.77
C GLU A 113 -7.17 -7.39 1.82
N ALA A 114 -8.28 -7.84 2.40
CA ALA A 114 -9.48 -7.05 2.56
C ALA A 114 -10.27 -7.42 3.82
N GLY A 115 -11.29 -6.65 4.16
CA GLY A 115 -12.16 -6.87 5.31
C GLY A 115 -13.02 -8.13 5.21
N THR A 116 -13.84 -8.33 6.23
CA THR A 116 -14.71 -9.51 6.37
C THR A 116 -15.64 -9.67 5.17
N GLY A 117 -15.79 -10.90 4.69
CA GLY A 117 -16.61 -11.26 3.53
C GLY A 117 -15.86 -11.21 2.20
N CYS A 118 -14.58 -10.82 2.18
CA CYS A 118 -13.80 -10.71 0.96
C CYS A 118 -13.69 -12.04 0.20
N LEU A 119 -13.55 -13.16 0.88
CA LEU A 119 -13.47 -14.49 0.24
C LEU A 119 -14.74 -14.85 -0.54
N GLU A 120 -15.92 -14.52 -0.01
CA GLU A 120 -17.18 -14.78 -0.72
C GLU A 120 -17.28 -13.94 -1.99
N VAL A 121 -16.91 -12.65 -1.91
CA VAL A 121 -16.88 -11.76 -3.08
C VAL A 121 -15.87 -12.25 -4.09
N ALA A 122 -14.67 -12.64 -3.66
CA ALA A 122 -13.63 -13.15 -4.54
C ALA A 122 -14.08 -14.42 -5.30
N ARG A 123 -14.68 -15.38 -4.60
CA ARG A 123 -15.24 -16.60 -5.23
C ARG A 123 -16.28 -16.27 -6.31
N LYS A 124 -17.18 -15.30 -6.04
CA LYS A 124 -18.19 -14.86 -7.03
C LYS A 124 -17.55 -14.21 -8.27
N VAL A 125 -16.52 -13.38 -8.06
CA VAL A 125 -15.80 -12.75 -9.17
C VAL A 125 -15.08 -13.80 -10.00
N LEU A 126 -14.39 -14.72 -9.35
CA LEU A 126 -13.56 -15.72 -10.00
C LEU A 126 -14.38 -16.80 -10.71
N SER A 127 -15.54 -17.22 -10.17
CA SER A 127 -16.42 -18.23 -10.78
C SER A 127 -17.13 -17.75 -12.04
N GLY A 128 -17.21 -16.45 -12.29
CA GLY A 128 -17.86 -15.86 -13.47
C GLY A 128 -16.94 -15.63 -14.66
N ARG A 129 -15.71 -16.13 -14.65
CA ARG A 129 -14.70 -15.87 -15.70
C ARG A 129 -14.62 -17.03 -16.69
N GLU A 130 -15.23 -16.84 -17.87
CA GLU A 130 -15.40 -17.91 -18.88
C GLU A 130 -14.09 -18.25 -19.63
N ASN A 131 -13.11 -17.33 -19.68
CA ASN A 131 -11.85 -17.50 -20.44
C ASN A 131 -10.64 -17.80 -19.53
N GLU A 132 -10.89 -18.17 -18.29
CA GLU A 132 -9.85 -18.42 -17.30
C GLU A 132 -10.11 -19.74 -16.59
N MET A 133 -9.08 -20.52 -16.38
CA MET A 133 -9.17 -21.67 -15.50
C MET A 133 -8.82 -21.23 -14.08
N VAL A 134 -9.75 -21.37 -13.15
CA VAL A 134 -9.58 -20.98 -11.74
C VAL A 134 -9.80 -22.18 -10.85
N ILE A 135 -8.83 -22.47 -10.01
CA ILE A 135 -8.88 -23.56 -9.03
C ILE A 135 -8.56 -22.99 -7.65
N GLU A 136 -9.47 -23.12 -6.69
CA GLU A 136 -9.17 -22.84 -5.29
C GLU A 136 -8.50 -24.07 -4.68
N THR A 137 -7.17 -24.00 -4.45
CA THR A 137 -6.36 -25.11 -3.93
C THR A 137 -6.37 -25.21 -2.42
N GLU A 138 -6.51 -24.07 -1.74
CA GLU A 138 -6.70 -23.93 -0.31
C GLU A 138 -7.68 -22.79 -0.04
N PRO A 139 -8.32 -22.70 1.13
CA PRO A 139 -9.17 -21.56 1.44
C PRO A 139 -8.47 -20.21 1.22
N GLY A 140 -8.91 -19.47 0.19
CA GLY A 140 -8.37 -18.18 -0.18
C GLY A 140 -7.11 -18.22 -1.06
N LEU A 141 -6.61 -19.39 -1.45
CA LEU A 141 -5.56 -19.50 -2.46
C LEU A 141 -6.15 -20.01 -3.77
N PHE A 142 -6.06 -19.16 -4.79
CA PHE A 142 -6.56 -19.43 -6.14
C PHE A 142 -5.40 -19.54 -7.12
N GLU A 143 -5.32 -20.65 -7.82
CA GLU A 143 -4.47 -20.79 -9.01
C GLU A 143 -5.29 -20.41 -10.22
N ILE A 144 -4.80 -19.40 -10.97
CA ILE A 144 -5.52 -18.81 -12.10
C ILE A 144 -4.63 -18.91 -13.33
N SER A 145 -5.17 -19.50 -14.40
CA SER A 145 -4.53 -19.60 -15.69
C SER A 145 -5.23 -18.68 -16.68
N PHE A 146 -4.51 -17.66 -17.14
CA PHE A 146 -4.98 -16.77 -18.19
C PHE A 146 -4.63 -17.36 -19.56
N LEU A 147 -5.66 -17.62 -20.36
CA LEU A 147 -5.51 -18.16 -21.72
C LEU A 147 -5.62 -16.99 -22.70
N ASP A 148 -4.51 -16.61 -23.32
CA ASP A 148 -4.53 -15.69 -24.45
C ASP A 148 -3.90 -16.36 -25.69
N GLY A 149 -4.72 -17.10 -26.38
CA GLY A 149 -4.46 -17.71 -27.68
C GLY A 149 -3.25 -18.64 -27.81
N VAL A 150 -2.08 -18.27 -27.32
CA VAL A 150 -0.81 -19.00 -27.49
C VAL A 150 0.01 -19.12 -26.20
N GLU A 151 -0.09 -18.16 -25.27
CA GLU A 151 0.67 -18.17 -24.03
C GLU A 151 -0.23 -18.32 -22.82
N LEU A 152 0.18 -19.20 -21.91
CA LEU A 152 -0.47 -19.45 -20.63
C LEU A 152 0.30 -18.73 -19.54
N MET A 153 -0.33 -17.73 -18.92
CA MET A 153 0.21 -17.14 -17.68
C MET A 153 -0.52 -17.71 -16.47
N ASN A 154 0.22 -18.33 -15.57
CA ASN A 154 -0.31 -18.84 -14.31
C ASN A 154 0.05 -17.91 -13.17
N VAL A 155 -0.93 -17.60 -12.33
CA VAL A 155 -0.72 -16.81 -11.12
C VAL A 155 -1.35 -17.50 -9.91
N LYS A 156 -0.78 -17.26 -8.74
CA LYS A 156 -1.35 -17.66 -7.45
C LYS A 156 -1.85 -16.43 -6.75
N LEU A 157 -3.16 -16.33 -6.56
CA LEU A 157 -3.79 -15.21 -5.85
C LEU A 157 -4.17 -15.64 -4.44
N ARG A 158 -3.57 -15.02 -3.43
CA ARG A 158 -3.87 -15.23 -2.01
C ARG A 158 -4.81 -14.14 -1.50
N ILE A 159 -6.06 -14.49 -1.23
CA ILE A 159 -7.03 -13.61 -0.59
C ILE A 159 -6.98 -13.81 0.92
N THR A 160 -6.67 -12.76 1.66
CA THR A 160 -6.58 -12.77 3.13
C THR A 160 -7.64 -11.85 3.74
N THR A 161 -8.35 -12.36 4.74
CA THR A 161 -9.29 -11.55 5.51
C THR A 161 -8.57 -10.89 6.69
N TYR A 162 -8.68 -9.54 6.76
CA TYR A 162 -8.20 -8.76 7.89
C TYR A 162 -9.35 -7.96 8.49
N ALA A 163 -9.95 -8.49 9.55
CA ALA A 163 -11.18 -7.94 10.14
C ALA A 163 -11.05 -6.51 10.67
N GLU A 164 -9.83 -6.07 11.05
CA GLU A 164 -9.61 -4.69 11.48
C GLU A 164 -9.92 -3.65 10.40
N LEU A 165 -9.88 -4.04 9.12
CA LEU A 165 -10.27 -3.16 8.01
C LEU A 165 -11.75 -2.78 8.05
N ASP A 166 -12.61 -3.57 8.70
CA ASP A 166 -14.04 -3.26 8.80
C ASP A 166 -14.32 -1.96 9.56
N ARG A 167 -13.36 -1.52 10.38
CA ARG A 167 -13.42 -0.22 11.10
C ARG A 167 -13.41 0.97 10.15
N PHE A 168 -12.90 0.82 8.93
CA PHE A 168 -12.72 1.87 7.94
C PHE A 168 -13.82 1.88 6.86
N THR A 169 -14.95 1.22 7.08
CA THR A 169 -16.05 1.10 6.11
C THR A 169 -16.58 2.47 5.62
N ARG A 170 -16.45 3.54 6.41
CA ARG A 170 -16.83 4.91 6.00
C ARG A 170 -15.89 5.46 4.93
N THR A 171 -14.61 5.16 5.00
CA THR A 171 -13.55 5.63 4.11
C THR A 171 -13.80 5.25 2.65
N ILE A 172 -14.50 4.14 2.40
CA ILE A 172 -14.88 3.73 1.03
C ILE A 172 -15.65 4.83 0.30
N LYS A 173 -16.50 5.60 1.00
CA LYS A 173 -17.31 6.65 0.39
C LYS A 173 -16.58 7.97 0.23
N GLU A 174 -15.68 8.30 1.16
CA GLU A 174 -15.03 9.60 1.28
C GLU A 174 -13.61 9.60 0.73
N GLY A 175 -13.03 8.41 0.53
CA GLY A 175 -11.61 8.23 0.20
C GLY A 175 -10.74 8.28 1.46
N TRP A 176 -9.47 7.91 1.31
CA TRP A 176 -8.49 7.98 2.39
C TRP A 176 -8.07 9.43 2.65
N HIS A 177 -8.01 9.81 3.93
CA HIS A 177 -7.65 11.16 4.32
C HIS A 177 -6.11 11.33 4.33
N PRO A 178 -5.60 12.45 3.82
CA PRO A 178 -4.18 12.78 3.96
C PRO A 178 -3.87 13.12 5.43
N LEU A 179 -2.62 12.90 5.84
CA LEU A 179 -2.14 13.36 7.13
C LEU A 179 -2.12 14.89 7.17
N ASP A 180 -2.94 15.48 8.01
CA ASP A 180 -2.90 16.92 8.29
C ASP A 180 -2.18 17.24 9.61
N GLN A 181 -1.86 18.52 9.83
CA GLN A 181 -1.16 18.96 11.04
C GLN A 181 -1.96 18.70 12.32
N ALA A 182 -3.28 18.66 12.25
CA ALA A 182 -4.11 18.40 13.41
C ALA A 182 -4.06 16.92 13.80
N THR A 183 -4.08 16.02 12.82
CA THR A 183 -3.90 14.58 13.04
C THR A 183 -2.48 14.27 13.48
N LEU A 184 -1.46 14.90 12.86
CA LEU A 184 -0.06 14.72 13.24
C LEU A 184 0.20 15.06 14.72
N ARG A 185 -0.42 16.14 15.21
CA ARG A 185 -0.34 16.50 16.65
C ARG A 185 -0.93 15.45 17.60
N LEU A 186 -1.87 14.61 17.15
CA LEU A 186 -2.36 13.49 17.97
C LEU A 186 -1.27 12.43 18.14
N PHE A 187 -0.55 12.12 17.06
CA PHE A 187 0.59 11.22 17.13
C PHE A 187 1.70 11.76 18.04
N SER A 188 2.15 13.01 17.85
CA SER A 188 3.21 13.64 18.66
C SER A 188 2.88 13.68 20.15
N ARG A 189 1.60 13.64 20.52
CA ARG A 189 1.15 13.62 21.93
C ARG A 189 0.88 12.21 22.45
N GLY A 190 1.08 11.17 21.67
CA GLY A 190 0.75 9.79 22.03
C GLY A 190 -0.76 9.55 22.19
N ALA A 191 -1.61 10.43 21.66
CA ALA A 191 -3.07 10.28 21.69
C ALA A 191 -3.56 9.37 20.56
N THR A 192 -3.14 8.10 20.61
CA THR A 192 -3.23 7.14 19.52
C THR A 192 -4.20 6.00 19.77
N ASP A 193 -5.18 6.18 20.67
CA ASP A 193 -6.23 5.18 20.92
C ASP A 193 -7.01 4.87 19.65
N GLY A 194 -7.03 3.61 19.24
CA GLY A 194 -7.65 3.13 18.01
C GLY A 194 -6.78 3.25 16.76
N ALA A 195 -5.60 3.87 16.84
CA ALA A 195 -4.63 3.91 15.76
C ALA A 195 -3.80 2.62 15.74
N ILE A 196 -4.28 1.62 15.01
CA ILE A 196 -3.62 0.31 14.87
C ILE A 196 -2.12 0.49 14.62
N PHE A 197 -1.28 -0.29 15.29
CA PHE A 197 0.20 -0.26 15.27
C PHE A 197 0.85 0.91 16.02
N PHE A 198 0.08 1.89 16.52
CA PHE A 198 0.59 3.04 17.26
C PHE A 198 0.05 3.14 18.70
N GLU A 199 -0.67 2.11 19.18
CA GLU A 199 -1.38 2.13 20.48
C GLU A 199 -0.55 1.67 21.68
N SER A 200 0.59 0.96 21.47
CA SER A 200 1.37 0.43 22.57
C SER A 200 2.03 1.56 23.37
N ASP A 201 2.19 1.37 24.70
CA ASP A 201 2.84 2.35 25.56
C ASP A 201 4.24 2.72 25.06
N LYS A 202 5.00 1.73 24.59
CA LYS A 202 6.34 1.97 24.03
C LYS A 202 6.31 2.80 22.76
N MET A 203 5.34 2.60 21.88
CA MET A 203 5.18 3.41 20.66
C MET A 203 4.76 4.85 21.03
N ARG A 204 3.92 5.02 22.04
CA ARG A 204 3.52 6.36 22.52
C ARG A 204 4.69 7.14 23.11
N GLU A 205 5.56 6.47 23.88
CA GLU A 205 6.83 7.05 24.35
C GLU A 205 7.69 7.50 23.15
N TRP A 206 7.85 6.64 22.15
CA TRP A 206 8.61 6.96 20.96
C TRP A 206 8.03 8.12 20.15
N LEU A 207 6.71 8.17 19.99
CA LEU A 207 6.03 9.27 19.32
C LEU A 207 6.27 10.60 20.04
N PHE A 208 6.23 10.59 21.37
CA PHE A 208 6.51 11.77 22.18
C PHE A 208 7.97 12.23 22.07
N ASP A 209 8.92 11.30 22.21
CA ASP A 209 10.36 11.61 22.16
C ASP A 209 10.81 12.03 20.76
N PHE A 210 10.25 11.39 19.72
CA PHE A 210 10.62 11.60 18.33
C PHE A 210 9.99 12.86 17.75
N ASP A 211 8.81 13.25 18.21
CA ASP A 211 7.99 14.35 17.69
C ASP A 211 7.88 14.32 16.15
N PRO A 212 7.10 13.39 15.58
CA PRO A 212 7.02 13.21 14.13
C PRO A 212 6.44 14.44 13.44
N GLU A 213 7.06 14.86 12.34
CA GLU A 213 6.71 16.05 11.57
C GLU A 213 6.06 15.70 10.22
N SER A 214 6.11 14.43 9.83
CA SER A 214 5.67 13.98 8.50
C SER A 214 5.10 12.56 8.51
N MET A 215 4.47 12.20 7.40
CA MET A 215 4.07 10.81 7.14
C MET A 215 5.29 9.88 7.09
N SER A 216 6.42 10.33 6.55
CA SER A 216 7.66 9.56 6.50
C SER A 216 8.17 9.21 7.90
N ASP A 217 8.07 10.14 8.86
CA ASP A 217 8.44 9.88 10.25
C ASP A 217 7.57 8.80 10.89
N LEU A 218 6.26 8.83 10.63
CA LEU A 218 5.36 7.79 11.15
C LEU A 218 5.63 6.43 10.52
N VAL A 219 5.92 6.39 9.21
CA VAL A 219 6.30 5.17 8.50
C VAL A 219 7.61 4.61 9.05
N LEU A 220 8.60 5.49 9.32
CA LEU A 220 9.87 5.12 9.95
C LEU A 220 9.65 4.52 11.34
N LEU A 221 8.87 5.17 12.21
CA LEU A 221 8.57 4.64 13.54
C LEU A 221 7.88 3.27 13.47
N SER A 222 6.97 3.09 12.52
CA SER A 222 6.35 1.77 12.26
C SER A 222 7.37 0.72 11.84
N ALA A 223 8.39 1.09 11.04
CA ALA A 223 9.48 0.19 10.64
C ALA A 223 10.37 -0.19 11.82
N LEU A 224 10.72 0.76 12.65
CA LEU A 224 11.57 0.54 13.84
C LEU A 224 10.88 -0.35 14.88
N TYR A 225 9.56 -0.32 14.95
CA TYR A 225 8.79 -1.17 15.85
C TYR A 225 8.66 -2.62 15.33
N TRP A 226 9.15 -2.89 14.11
CA TRP A 226 9.25 -4.24 13.58
C TRP A 226 10.28 -5.06 14.36
N PRO A 227 10.06 -6.36 14.59
CA PRO A 227 11.00 -7.20 15.34
C PRO A 227 12.44 -7.08 14.82
N GLY A 228 13.39 -6.88 15.76
CA GLY A 228 14.82 -6.76 15.46
C GLY A 228 15.29 -5.37 15.04
N ARG A 229 14.47 -4.32 15.19
CA ARG A 229 14.86 -2.92 14.83
C ARG A 229 14.69 -1.91 15.95
N ILE A 230 14.17 -2.36 17.07
CA ILE A 230 13.91 -1.50 18.24
C ILE A 230 15.20 -0.83 18.73
N GLU A 231 16.33 -1.50 18.63
CA GLU A 231 17.65 -1.00 19.06
C GLU A 231 18.15 0.20 18.24
N LEU A 232 17.61 0.40 17.02
CA LEU A 232 18.01 1.52 16.15
C LEU A 232 17.38 2.85 16.58
N PHE A 233 16.28 2.83 17.36
CA PHE A 233 15.54 4.02 17.71
C PHE A 233 16.39 5.11 18.39
N PRO A 234 17.24 4.81 19.43
CA PRO A 234 18.05 5.84 20.08
C PRO A 234 19.02 6.54 19.11
N GLU A 235 19.64 5.79 18.21
CA GLU A 235 20.60 6.36 17.25
C GLU A 235 19.88 7.21 16.19
N ILE A 236 18.73 6.76 15.70
CA ILE A 236 17.91 7.53 14.73
C ILE A 236 17.40 8.82 15.38
N LEU A 237 16.93 8.76 16.63
CA LEU A 237 16.51 9.92 17.39
C LEU A 237 17.65 10.93 17.57
N ARG A 238 18.85 10.46 17.95
CA ARG A 238 20.06 11.28 18.07
C ARG A 238 20.38 11.99 16.75
N ARG A 239 20.33 11.26 15.63
CA ARG A 239 20.61 11.81 14.30
C ARG A 239 19.56 12.84 13.87
N LYS A 240 18.28 12.56 14.12
CA LYS A 240 17.21 13.55 13.89
C LYS A 240 17.48 14.85 14.64
N GLN A 241 17.80 14.76 15.93
CA GLN A 241 18.02 15.91 16.81
C GLN A 241 19.30 16.70 16.45
N SER A 242 20.37 16.00 16.05
CA SER A 242 21.63 16.65 15.69
C SER A 242 21.66 17.19 14.26
N GLY A 243 20.79 16.70 13.37
CA GLY A 243 20.87 16.96 11.94
C GLY A 243 22.08 16.31 11.25
N ASP A 244 22.85 15.50 11.98
CA ASP A 244 24.07 14.85 11.48
C ASP A 244 23.75 13.48 10.90
N TYR A 245 23.27 13.48 9.66
CA TYR A 245 23.06 12.30 8.85
C TYR A 245 23.37 12.64 7.38
N GLY A 246 24.08 11.73 6.72
CA GLY A 246 24.54 11.91 5.33
C GLY A 246 23.41 12.15 4.32
N LYS A 247 23.77 12.19 3.04
CA LYS A 247 22.81 12.38 1.94
C LYS A 247 22.04 11.09 1.61
N GLU A 248 22.59 9.95 1.97
CA GLU A 248 22.02 8.64 1.72
C GLU A 248 20.93 8.34 2.77
N PHE A 249 19.84 7.69 2.36
CA PHE A 249 18.70 7.32 3.24
C PHE A 249 18.18 8.49 4.09
N ARG A 250 17.95 9.64 3.48
CA ARG A 250 17.54 10.87 4.19
C ARG A 250 16.22 10.71 4.95
N ASP A 251 15.28 9.97 4.41
CA ASP A 251 13.97 9.65 5.00
C ASP A 251 14.06 8.73 6.23
N THR A 252 15.25 8.19 6.50
CA THR A 252 15.54 7.32 7.65
C THR A 252 16.78 7.75 8.41
N TYR A 253 17.13 9.03 8.32
CA TYR A 253 18.24 9.65 9.04
C TYR A 253 19.58 8.91 8.84
N GLY A 254 19.82 8.45 7.61
CA GLY A 254 21.07 7.80 7.20
C GLY A 254 21.23 6.34 7.63
N ILE A 255 20.16 5.68 8.07
CA ILE A 255 20.19 4.26 8.47
C ILE A 255 19.19 3.47 7.61
N PRO A 256 19.61 2.39 6.91
CA PRO A 256 18.68 1.57 6.16
C PRO A 256 17.73 0.82 7.11
N VAL A 257 16.42 1.01 6.94
CA VAL A 257 15.37 0.35 7.73
C VAL A 257 14.30 -0.31 6.87
N TYR A 258 14.29 -0.03 5.57
CA TYR A 258 13.35 -0.62 4.62
C TYR A 258 14.06 -1.63 3.71
N LYS A 259 13.32 -2.62 3.27
CA LYS A 259 13.81 -3.62 2.31
C LYS A 259 14.27 -3.01 0.98
N GLU A 260 13.72 -1.86 0.64
CA GLU A 260 14.09 -1.06 -0.53
C GLU A 260 15.47 -0.41 -0.40
N GLN A 261 15.97 -0.25 0.81
CA GLN A 261 17.24 0.42 1.10
C GLN A 261 18.41 -0.56 1.25
N ALA A 262 18.13 -1.82 1.57
CA ALA A 262 19.14 -2.85 1.74
C ALA A 262 18.58 -4.22 1.36
N ASP A 263 19.42 -5.10 0.78
CA ASP A 263 19.04 -6.47 0.45
C ASP A 263 19.05 -7.36 1.71
N ASP A 264 18.18 -7.02 2.65
CA ASP A 264 18.00 -7.73 3.92
C ASP A 264 16.54 -8.21 4.02
N PRO A 265 16.30 -9.53 3.98
CA PRO A 265 14.95 -10.09 4.03
C PRO A 265 14.22 -9.85 5.35
N SER A 266 14.93 -9.50 6.43
CA SER A 266 14.35 -9.18 7.73
C SER A 266 13.71 -7.79 7.78
N LEU A 267 14.00 -6.91 6.81
CA LEU A 267 13.43 -5.58 6.73
C LEU A 267 12.00 -5.60 6.19
N ALA A 268 11.18 -4.69 6.71
CA ALA A 268 9.82 -4.53 6.24
C ALA A 268 9.77 -3.81 4.89
N LEU A 269 8.72 -4.08 4.11
CA LEU A 269 8.42 -3.38 2.87
C LEU A 269 7.90 -1.98 3.17
N LYS A 270 8.53 -0.94 2.63
CA LYS A 270 8.13 0.46 2.84
C LYS A 270 6.68 0.70 2.41
N GLY A 271 6.28 0.20 1.26
CA GLY A 271 4.91 0.32 0.75
C GLY A 271 3.86 -0.29 1.70
N HIS A 272 4.17 -1.45 2.31
CA HIS A 272 3.30 -2.06 3.31
C HIS A 272 3.18 -1.21 4.58
N LEU A 273 4.28 -0.64 5.06
CA LEU A 273 4.28 0.24 6.23
C LEU A 273 3.51 1.54 5.98
N ILE A 274 3.58 2.09 4.76
CA ILE A 274 2.77 3.25 4.36
C ILE A 274 1.28 2.91 4.47
N GLY A 275 0.85 1.77 3.93
CA GLY A 275 -0.54 1.32 4.05
C GLY A 275 -1.00 1.18 5.51
N ARG A 276 -0.17 0.62 6.38
CA ARG A 276 -0.43 0.54 7.84
C ARG A 276 -0.55 1.92 8.48
N THR A 277 0.34 2.83 8.13
CA THR A 277 0.33 4.20 8.66
C THR A 277 -0.91 4.96 8.17
N MET A 278 -1.33 4.77 6.92
CA MET A 278 -2.59 5.32 6.40
C MET A 278 -3.80 4.87 7.23
N MET A 279 -3.88 3.59 7.61
CA MET A 279 -4.94 3.09 8.49
C MET A 279 -4.92 3.77 9.86
N ALA A 280 -3.74 3.99 10.45
CA ALA A 280 -3.60 4.69 11.72
C ALA A 280 -4.03 6.16 11.62
N VAL A 281 -3.66 6.86 10.54
CA VAL A 281 -4.10 8.23 10.25
C VAL A 281 -5.62 8.27 10.15
N GLU A 282 -6.22 7.34 9.42
CA GLU A 282 -7.67 7.25 9.23
C GLU A 282 -8.41 7.03 10.55
N ALA A 283 -7.86 6.20 11.44
CA ALA A 283 -8.44 5.97 12.77
C ALA A 283 -8.49 7.24 13.62
N LEU A 284 -7.48 8.09 13.51
CA LEU A 284 -7.39 9.34 14.30
C LEU A 284 -8.11 10.52 13.63
N TRP A 285 -8.38 10.47 12.34
CA TRP A 285 -9.00 11.57 11.60
C TRP A 285 -10.27 12.16 12.25
N PRO A 286 -11.22 11.37 12.80
CA PRO A 286 -12.42 11.91 13.45
C PRO A 286 -12.12 12.70 14.73
N TYR A 287 -10.94 12.54 15.31
CA TYR A 287 -10.57 13.13 16.61
C TYR A 287 -9.70 14.38 16.48
N ARG A 288 -9.15 14.69 15.29
CA ARG A 288 -8.17 15.75 15.05
C ARG A 288 -8.55 17.15 15.54
N ASN A 289 -9.87 17.47 15.57
CA ASN A 289 -10.39 18.76 16.01
C ASN A 289 -11.01 18.73 17.41
N LYS A 290 -10.91 17.59 18.13
CA LYS A 290 -11.43 17.50 19.49
C LYS A 290 -10.42 18.11 20.46
N THR A 291 -10.74 19.25 21.02
CA THR A 291 -9.89 20.03 21.94
C THR A 291 -9.70 19.35 23.31
N LYS A 292 -10.38 18.26 23.60
CA LYS A 292 -10.29 17.46 24.81
C LYS A 292 -10.34 15.99 24.45
N LEU A 293 -9.18 15.39 24.27
CA LEU A 293 -9.00 13.98 24.61
C LEU A 293 -8.80 13.94 26.14
N LYS A 294 -9.71 13.23 26.81
CA LYS A 294 -9.63 13.02 28.28
C LYS A 294 -8.41 12.20 28.63
#